data_21d8fbcd28c10be8a5e9d0921dbedd1f
#
_entry.id   21d8fbcd28c10be8a5e9d0921dbedd1f
#
_cell.length_a   1.000
_cell.length_b   1.000
_cell.length_c   1.000
_cell.angle_alpha   90.00
_cell.angle_beta   90.00
_cell.angle_gamma   90.00
#
_symmetry.space_group_name_H-M   'P 1'
#
loop_
_entity.id
_entity.type
_entity.pdbx_description
1 polymer ?
#
loop_
_entity_poly.entity_id
_entity_poly.type
_entity_poly.pdbx_seq_one_letter_code
_entity_poly.pdbx_strand_id
1 'polypeptide(L)'
;MKIFQKQTKAVQNATAPAAKLAKERNEYYENVSAGLGIVQVVLYLSLFAFVVLSILSNTNLITYQNFYHFFQDLNASAERVDIFTHDSVSYATDEQQSFTLYRKGLAVAGNTGVTIFSATGRQLVSHVIQYNDPVAVGSGKYLLVYERGGKQYSLYNANTQMHAGETEYPITGAAVSDSGMYALISSASDANSAVYLYNNRFALINIYKKGGNVLDAAISSDGRRIALLTVTPNAGGVSTSVMLAEPGKGTAIAENVIAPSVGLQCEFTSAGKLVALTSSGVAYLSANGAIESFYDFEGKIPSGVELSPNGAVVCLKKSAISEKNIIIIFDKAGKIVYNDVTPQSVIDVAYRENVLFYTTYEGVNRLDLQSGELVLEEYTMDGKVLLAVNDKEVLLCSPQKAVYFTFRT
;
A
#
# COMPACT_ATOMS: atom_id res chain seq x y z
N MET A 1 24.96 39.36 82.85
CA MET A 1 25.82 38.61 81.94
C MET A 1 25.57 37.09 81.85
N LYS A 2 24.80 36.47 82.78
CA LYS A 2 24.49 35.02 82.71
C LYS A 2 23.22 34.64 81.93
N ILE A 3 22.34 35.59 81.58
CA ILE A 3 21.12 35.35 80.85
C ILE A 3 21.39 35.24 79.34
N PHE A 4 22.32 36.01 78.81
CA PHE A 4 22.71 35.97 77.39
C PHE A 4 23.45 34.68 76.99
N GLN A 5 24.24 34.06 77.88
CA GLN A 5 24.92 32.78 77.62
C GLN A 5 23.95 31.60 77.57
N LYS A 6 22.82 31.64 78.24
CA LYS A 6 21.81 30.56 78.22
C LYS A 6 20.98 30.57 76.96
N GLN A 7 20.72 31.76 76.37
CA GLN A 7 20.02 31.89 75.08
C GLN A 7 20.87 31.42 73.88
N THR A 8 22.17 31.73 73.91
CA THR A 8 23.11 31.31 72.86
C THR A 8 23.31 29.81 72.81
N LYS A 9 23.30 29.12 73.97
CA LYS A 9 23.37 27.65 74.02
C LYS A 9 22.06 26.97 73.57
N ALA A 10 20.90 27.59 73.86
CA ALA A 10 19.60 27.06 73.43
C ALA A 10 19.41 27.18 71.91
N VAL A 11 19.90 28.28 71.30
CA VAL A 11 19.86 28.48 69.86
C VAL A 11 20.86 27.55 69.13
N GLN A 12 22.05 27.31 69.69
CA GLN A 12 23.00 26.34 69.14
C GLN A 12 22.52 24.87 69.21
N ASN A 13 21.75 24.52 70.24
CA ASN A 13 21.19 23.19 70.38
C ASN A 13 19.94 22.94 69.52
N ALA A 14 19.25 24.04 69.14
CA ALA A 14 18.07 23.96 68.23
C ALA A 14 18.48 23.83 66.75
N THR A 15 19.67 24.30 66.36
CA THR A 15 20.14 24.22 64.98
C THR A 15 20.84 22.88 64.65
N ALA A 16 21.33 22.18 65.68
CA ALA A 16 22.02 20.88 65.48
C ALA A 16 21.10 19.79 64.85
N PRO A 17 19.84 19.57 65.30
CA PRO A 17 18.99 18.60 64.66
C PRO A 17 18.55 18.97 63.25
N ALA A 18 18.37 20.28 62.98
CA ALA A 18 18.01 20.75 61.64
C ALA A 18 19.20 20.57 60.64
N ALA A 19 20.42 20.82 61.06
CA ALA A 19 21.62 20.61 60.26
C ALA A 19 21.86 19.09 60.02
N LYS A 20 21.59 18.23 61.00
CA LYS A 20 21.69 16.77 60.84
C LYS A 20 20.61 16.25 59.85
N LEU A 21 19.38 16.72 59.94
CA LEU A 21 18.28 16.37 59.01
C LEU A 21 18.59 16.90 57.59
N ALA A 22 19.15 18.06 57.46
CA ALA A 22 19.55 18.59 56.16
C ALA A 22 20.70 17.80 55.51
N LYS A 23 21.66 17.32 56.32
CA LYS A 23 22.75 16.46 55.87
C LYS A 23 22.25 15.07 55.45
N GLU A 24 21.37 14.44 56.24
CA GLU A 24 20.75 13.17 55.91
C GLU A 24 19.89 13.27 54.65
N ARG A 25 19.18 14.40 54.47
CA ARG A 25 18.40 14.67 53.25
C ARG A 25 19.29 14.85 52.02
N ASN A 26 20.45 15.50 52.17
CA ASN A 26 21.42 15.64 51.06
C ASN A 26 22.00 14.27 50.69
N GLU A 27 22.40 13.44 51.66
CA GLU A 27 22.93 12.09 51.39
C GLU A 27 21.87 11.23 50.68
N TYR A 28 20.59 11.33 51.05
CA TYR A 28 19.53 10.65 50.37
C TYR A 28 19.38 11.09 48.91
N TYR A 29 19.37 12.42 48.65
CA TYR A 29 19.32 12.92 47.27
C TYR A 29 20.55 12.61 46.44
N GLU A 30 21.73 12.57 47.02
CA GLU A 30 22.95 12.15 46.37
C GLU A 30 22.87 10.66 45.96
N ASN A 31 22.39 9.78 46.86
CA ASN A 31 22.22 8.37 46.56
C ASN A 31 21.15 8.13 45.51
N VAL A 32 20.01 8.87 45.54
CA VAL A 32 18.96 8.80 44.52
C VAL A 32 19.48 9.33 43.17
N SER A 33 20.24 10.42 43.20
CA SER A 33 20.84 10.97 41.97
C SER A 33 21.89 10.03 41.37
N ALA A 34 22.71 9.40 42.19
CA ALA A 34 23.68 8.37 41.74
C ALA A 34 22.96 7.15 41.16
N GLY A 35 21.87 6.71 41.81
CA GLY A 35 21.00 5.63 41.32
C GLY A 35 20.35 5.96 39.97
N LEU A 36 19.84 7.17 39.81
CA LEU A 36 19.28 7.64 38.54
C LEU A 36 20.37 7.75 37.47
N GLY A 37 21.58 8.19 37.82
CA GLY A 37 22.71 8.23 36.89
C GLY A 37 23.07 6.84 36.37
N ILE A 38 23.10 5.82 37.25
CA ILE A 38 23.31 4.42 36.83
C ILE A 38 22.23 3.93 35.90
N VAL A 39 20.96 4.18 36.23
CA VAL A 39 19.82 3.81 35.37
C VAL A 39 19.93 4.49 34.00
N GLN A 40 20.31 5.76 33.95
CA GLN A 40 20.53 6.50 32.72
C GLN A 40 21.65 5.90 31.86
N VAL A 41 22.79 5.53 32.48
CA VAL A 41 23.89 4.86 31.76
C VAL A 41 23.46 3.48 31.25
N VAL A 42 22.73 2.69 32.03
CA VAL A 42 22.21 1.38 31.59
C VAL A 42 21.24 1.56 30.41
N LEU A 43 20.40 2.60 30.46
CA LEU A 43 19.45 2.90 29.38
C LEU A 43 20.17 3.30 28.09
N TYR A 44 21.23 4.11 28.17
CA TYR A 44 22.05 4.43 27.01
C TYR A 44 22.82 3.22 26.47
N LEU A 45 23.34 2.36 27.34
CA LEU A 45 24.04 1.13 26.91
C LEU A 45 23.05 0.16 26.25
N SER A 46 21.82 0.02 26.78
CA SER A 46 20.80 -0.84 26.20
C SER A 46 20.33 -0.31 24.84
N LEU A 47 20.16 1.02 24.70
CA LEU A 47 19.83 1.66 23.45
C LEU A 47 20.95 1.47 22.42
N PHE A 48 22.20 1.66 22.84
CA PHE A 48 23.38 1.43 21.99
C PHE A 48 23.47 -0.04 21.55
N ALA A 49 23.30 -0.99 22.47
CA ALA A 49 23.29 -2.41 22.15
C ALA A 49 22.15 -2.77 21.19
N PHE A 50 20.95 -2.20 21.39
CA PHE A 50 19.82 -2.37 20.48
C PHE A 50 20.13 -1.86 19.07
N VAL A 51 20.71 -0.66 18.95
CA VAL A 51 21.14 -0.09 17.67
C VAL A 51 22.19 -0.98 17.00
N VAL A 52 23.21 -1.40 17.74
CA VAL A 52 24.27 -2.29 17.20
C VAL A 52 23.70 -3.64 16.76
N LEU A 53 22.82 -4.26 17.55
CA LEU A 53 22.16 -5.52 17.19
C LEU A 53 21.23 -5.33 15.98
N SER A 54 20.52 -4.20 15.89
CA SER A 54 19.70 -3.88 14.73
C SER A 54 20.53 -3.72 13.46
N ILE A 55 21.70 -3.09 13.58
CA ILE A 55 22.66 -2.96 12.46
C ILE A 55 23.20 -4.33 12.05
N LEU A 56 23.65 -5.14 13.00
CA LEU A 56 24.21 -6.47 12.73
C LEU A 56 23.19 -7.45 12.16
N SER A 57 21.92 -7.34 12.59
CA SER A 57 20.82 -8.17 12.07
C SER A 57 20.36 -7.75 10.68
N ASN A 58 20.56 -6.49 10.30
CA ASN A 58 20.04 -5.88 9.07
C ASN A 58 21.12 -5.12 8.28
N THR A 59 22.34 -5.66 8.19
CA THR A 59 23.48 -5.00 7.54
C THR A 59 23.22 -4.54 6.10
N ASN A 60 22.26 -5.17 5.39
CA ASN A 60 21.92 -4.80 4.01
C ASN A 60 20.75 -3.78 3.91
N LEU A 61 20.04 -3.52 5.01
CA LEU A 61 19.00 -2.49 5.08
C LEU A 61 19.55 -1.15 5.61
N ILE A 62 20.66 -1.19 6.36
CA ILE A 62 21.28 -0.02 6.96
C ILE A 62 22.51 0.39 6.14
N THR A 63 22.26 0.83 4.91
CA THR A 63 23.26 1.51 4.08
C THR A 63 23.14 3.02 4.28
N TYR A 64 24.25 3.76 4.03
CA TYR A 64 24.22 5.23 4.03
C TYR A 64 23.08 5.78 3.14
N GLN A 65 22.84 5.17 1.98
CA GLN A 65 21.75 5.55 1.08
C GLN A 65 20.38 5.33 1.73
N ASN A 66 20.15 4.22 2.41
CA ASN A 66 18.87 3.97 3.09
C ASN A 66 18.63 4.92 4.26
N PHE A 67 19.69 5.30 5.00
CA PHE A 67 19.61 6.35 6.04
C PHE A 67 19.30 7.73 5.44
N TYR A 68 20.01 8.10 4.39
CA TYR A 68 19.79 9.34 3.68
C TYR A 68 18.35 9.43 3.15
N HIS A 69 17.87 8.35 2.55
CA HIS A 69 16.51 8.27 2.04
C HIS A 69 15.45 8.24 3.16
N PHE A 70 15.75 7.61 4.30
CA PHE A 70 14.86 7.64 5.46
C PHE A 70 14.67 9.08 6.00
N PHE A 71 15.72 9.86 6.08
CA PHE A 71 15.62 11.27 6.50
C PHE A 71 14.93 12.14 5.45
N GLN A 72 15.15 11.88 4.18
CA GLN A 72 14.38 12.54 3.12
C GLN A 72 12.89 12.19 3.17
N ASP A 73 12.56 10.93 3.46
CA ASP A 73 11.19 10.48 3.63
C ASP A 73 10.49 11.11 4.83
N LEU A 74 11.19 11.31 5.94
CA LEU A 74 10.68 12.05 7.10
C LEU A 74 10.35 13.50 6.73
N ASN A 75 11.21 14.15 5.96
CA ASN A 75 10.98 15.51 5.48
C ASN A 75 9.85 15.57 4.45
N ALA A 76 9.76 14.63 3.54
CA ALA A 76 8.67 14.54 2.57
C ALA A 76 7.30 14.26 3.23
N SER A 77 7.29 13.50 4.33
CA SER A 77 6.08 13.23 5.13
C SER A 77 5.67 14.40 6.02
N ALA A 78 6.60 15.33 6.31
CA ALA A 78 6.35 16.52 7.14
C ALA A 78 5.81 17.70 6.34
N GLU A 79 5.92 17.70 5.01
CA GLU A 79 5.27 18.70 4.16
C GLU A 79 3.75 18.43 4.11
N ARG A 80 3.05 18.78 5.17
CA ARG A 80 1.61 19.00 5.12
C ARG A 80 1.38 20.31 4.37
N VAL A 81 1.00 20.22 3.12
CA VAL A 81 0.45 21.36 2.41
C VAL A 81 -1.05 21.33 2.60
N ASP A 82 -1.55 22.24 3.42
CA ASP A 82 -2.93 22.67 3.35
C ASP A 82 -3.14 23.35 2.00
N ILE A 83 -4.21 22.95 1.33
CA ILE A 83 -4.83 23.65 0.19
C ILE A 83 -4.34 23.19 -1.18
N PHE A 84 -5.07 22.21 -1.75
CA PHE A 84 -5.21 22.12 -3.19
C PHE A 84 -6.55 22.74 -3.61
N THR A 85 -6.48 23.87 -4.27
CA THR A 85 -7.55 24.34 -5.14
C THR A 85 -7.20 23.86 -6.54
N HIS A 86 -7.84 22.78 -7.04
CA HIS A 86 -7.77 22.29 -8.43
C HIS A 86 -6.37 22.32 -9.05
N ASP A 87 -5.35 21.97 -8.27
CA ASP A 87 -3.99 21.94 -8.77
C ASP A 87 -3.80 20.73 -9.68
N SER A 88 -3.20 20.95 -10.81
CA SER A 88 -2.89 19.90 -11.77
C SER A 88 -1.39 19.66 -11.84
N VAL A 89 -1.02 18.40 -11.95
CA VAL A 89 0.34 17.97 -12.22
C VAL A 89 0.42 17.55 -13.68
N SER A 90 1.31 18.20 -14.44
CA SER A 90 1.56 17.87 -15.83
C SER A 90 2.76 16.94 -15.97
N TYR A 91 2.70 16.02 -16.92
CA TYR A 91 3.73 15.06 -17.24
C TYR A 91 3.83 14.85 -18.76
N ALA A 92 4.88 14.17 -19.21
CA ALA A 92 5.05 13.85 -20.61
C ALA A 92 3.89 12.97 -21.11
N THR A 93 3.41 13.28 -22.31
CA THR A 93 2.38 12.48 -22.98
C THR A 93 3.05 11.36 -23.74
N ASP A 94 2.72 10.13 -23.39
CA ASP A 94 3.15 8.92 -24.08
C ASP A 94 1.95 8.17 -24.66
N GLU A 95 2.17 7.29 -25.64
CA GLU A 95 1.09 6.50 -26.24
C GLU A 95 0.49 5.51 -25.25
N GLN A 96 1.34 4.88 -24.44
CA GLN A 96 0.95 3.99 -23.37
C GLN A 96 1.40 4.58 -22.03
N GLN A 97 0.46 4.69 -21.11
CA GLN A 97 0.72 5.22 -19.77
C GLN A 97 -0.02 4.40 -18.71
N SER A 98 0.64 4.19 -17.61
CA SER A 98 0.10 3.56 -16.40
C SER A 98 0.23 4.51 -15.22
N PHE A 99 -0.84 4.61 -14.44
CA PHE A 99 -0.95 5.49 -13.29
C PHE A 99 -1.18 4.66 -12.03
N THR A 100 -0.49 4.99 -10.95
CA THR A 100 -0.72 4.37 -9.64
C THR A 100 -0.42 5.34 -8.52
N LEU A 101 -1.08 5.14 -7.38
CA LEU A 101 -0.71 5.86 -6.16
C LEU A 101 0.59 5.30 -5.60
N TYR A 102 1.46 6.20 -5.21
CA TYR A 102 2.68 5.88 -4.52
C TYR A 102 2.92 6.88 -3.38
N ARG A 103 2.93 6.42 -2.12
CA ARG A 103 3.12 7.27 -0.93
C ARG A 103 2.19 8.48 -0.89
N LYS A 104 0.92 8.31 -1.20
CA LYS A 104 -0.09 9.39 -1.35
C LYS A 104 0.19 10.38 -2.49
N GLY A 105 1.25 10.18 -3.26
CA GLY A 105 1.54 10.90 -4.49
C GLY A 105 1.19 10.09 -5.72
N LEU A 106 1.54 10.60 -6.89
CA LEU A 106 1.28 10.00 -8.19
C LEU A 106 2.55 9.42 -8.78
N ALA A 107 2.51 8.18 -9.24
CA ALA A 107 3.50 7.62 -10.14
C ALA A 107 2.91 7.45 -11.55
N VAL A 108 3.62 7.95 -12.54
CA VAL A 108 3.29 7.84 -13.96
C VAL A 108 4.40 7.08 -14.66
N ALA A 109 4.08 5.95 -15.25
CA ALA A 109 4.99 5.20 -16.13
C ALA A 109 4.50 5.33 -17.57
N GLY A 110 5.31 5.93 -18.41
CA GLY A 110 5.08 6.06 -19.85
C GLY A 110 6.12 5.28 -20.65
N ASN A 111 5.97 5.24 -21.98
CA ASN A 111 6.90 4.55 -22.87
C ASN A 111 8.34 5.06 -22.72
N THR A 112 8.50 6.36 -22.44
CA THR A 112 9.79 7.05 -22.45
C THR A 112 10.33 7.34 -21.06
N GLY A 113 9.51 7.20 -20.00
CA GLY A 113 9.96 7.54 -18.65
C GLY A 113 9.03 7.14 -17.53
N VAL A 114 9.60 7.11 -16.33
CA VAL A 114 8.89 6.99 -15.05
C VAL A 114 9.03 8.31 -14.32
N THR A 115 7.90 8.91 -13.94
CA THR A 115 7.88 10.13 -13.16
C THR A 115 7.10 9.88 -11.86
N ILE A 116 7.69 10.24 -10.72
CA ILE A 116 7.07 10.13 -9.40
C ILE A 116 6.89 11.54 -8.85
N PHE A 117 5.67 11.83 -8.44
CA PHE A 117 5.30 13.09 -7.79
C PHE A 117 4.96 12.83 -6.32
N SER A 118 5.30 13.78 -5.45
CA SER A 118 4.86 13.79 -4.05
C SER A 118 3.36 14.02 -3.94
N ALA A 119 2.81 13.85 -2.75
CA ALA A 119 1.43 14.23 -2.44
C ALA A 119 1.14 15.73 -2.71
N THR A 120 2.18 16.57 -2.77
CA THR A 120 2.10 18.01 -3.07
C THR A 120 2.28 18.33 -4.55
N GLY A 121 2.31 17.33 -5.44
CA GLY A 121 2.54 17.53 -6.87
C GLY A 121 3.98 17.88 -7.26
N ARG A 122 4.93 17.90 -6.30
CA ARG A 122 6.35 18.10 -6.63
C ARG A 122 6.95 16.85 -7.25
N GLN A 123 7.62 16.99 -8.37
CA GLN A 123 8.36 15.90 -8.99
C GLN A 123 9.53 15.45 -8.10
N LEU A 124 9.53 14.18 -7.72
CA LEU A 124 10.58 13.56 -6.88
C LEU A 124 11.59 12.81 -7.75
N VAL A 125 11.10 12.02 -8.68
CA VAL A 125 11.92 11.17 -9.58
C VAL A 125 11.48 11.42 -11.02
N SER A 126 12.45 11.49 -11.92
CA SER A 126 12.23 11.36 -13.35
C SER A 126 13.34 10.47 -13.89
N HIS A 127 12.98 9.34 -14.43
CA HIS A 127 13.92 8.33 -14.94
C HIS A 127 13.49 7.89 -16.33
N VAL A 128 14.44 7.91 -17.28
CA VAL A 128 14.20 7.50 -18.65
C VAL A 128 14.16 5.97 -18.73
N ILE A 129 13.11 5.44 -19.31
CA ILE A 129 12.97 4.02 -19.69
C ILE A 129 12.58 3.94 -21.16
N GLN A 130 12.62 2.74 -21.74
CA GLN A 130 12.12 2.47 -23.09
C GLN A 130 11.32 1.18 -23.05
N TYR A 131 10.04 1.29 -22.63
CA TYR A 131 9.10 0.17 -22.53
C TYR A 131 7.95 0.39 -23.51
N ASN A 132 7.57 -0.65 -24.25
CA ASN A 132 6.46 -0.53 -25.21
C ASN A 132 5.09 -0.46 -24.50
N ASP A 133 4.91 -1.24 -23.45
CA ASP A 133 3.67 -1.26 -22.65
C ASP A 133 4.04 -1.23 -21.15
N PRO A 134 4.37 -0.02 -20.61
CA PRO A 134 4.75 0.14 -19.21
C PRO A 134 3.56 -0.02 -18.28
N VAL A 135 3.73 -0.82 -17.26
CA VAL A 135 2.77 -0.99 -16.18
C VAL A 135 3.41 -0.66 -14.85
N ALA A 136 2.76 0.22 -14.08
CA ALA A 136 3.19 0.62 -12.75
C ALA A 136 2.33 -0.05 -11.68
N VAL A 137 2.97 -0.73 -10.74
CA VAL A 137 2.33 -1.34 -9.57
C VAL A 137 2.93 -0.71 -8.32
N GLY A 138 2.09 0.01 -7.56
CA GLY A 138 2.50 0.72 -6.36
C GLY A 138 2.17 -0.05 -5.08
N SER A 139 3.04 0.08 -4.08
CA SER A 139 2.75 -0.21 -2.69
C SER A 139 2.94 1.07 -1.85
N GLY A 140 2.72 1.01 -0.53
CA GLY A 140 2.98 2.15 0.34
C GLY A 140 4.45 2.60 0.39
N LYS A 141 5.41 1.74 -0.04
CA LYS A 141 6.85 2.03 0.06
C LYS A 141 7.63 1.85 -1.23
N TYR A 142 7.16 1.01 -2.14
CA TYR A 142 7.86 0.62 -3.36
C TYR A 142 6.97 0.80 -4.58
N LEU A 143 7.59 1.15 -5.71
CA LEU A 143 6.96 1.20 -7.01
C LEU A 143 7.71 0.23 -7.93
N LEU A 144 6.99 -0.72 -8.48
CA LEU A 144 7.48 -1.64 -9.49
C LEU A 144 6.93 -1.22 -10.86
N VAL A 145 7.81 -0.99 -11.82
CA VAL A 145 7.44 -0.71 -13.22
C VAL A 145 8.00 -1.82 -14.08
N TYR A 146 7.18 -2.41 -14.91
CA TYR A 146 7.59 -3.47 -15.83
C TYR A 146 7.02 -3.26 -17.22
N GLU A 147 7.67 -3.84 -18.20
CA GLU A 147 7.19 -3.89 -19.58
C GLU A 147 6.28 -5.11 -19.76
N ARG A 148 4.99 -4.90 -19.94
CA ARG A 148 4.03 -5.98 -20.18
C ARG A 148 4.25 -6.54 -21.59
N GLY A 149 4.43 -7.85 -21.69
CA GLY A 149 4.82 -8.52 -22.94
C GLY A 149 6.31 -8.38 -23.30
N GLY A 150 7.06 -7.57 -22.56
CA GLY A 150 8.52 -7.46 -22.61
C GLY A 150 9.18 -8.20 -21.45
N LYS A 151 10.48 -7.96 -21.26
CA LYS A 151 11.29 -8.67 -20.25
C LYS A 151 11.83 -7.76 -19.17
N GLN A 152 11.77 -6.45 -19.36
CA GLN A 152 12.41 -5.46 -18.49
C GLN A 152 11.52 -5.06 -17.34
N TYR A 153 12.13 -4.80 -16.19
CA TYR A 153 11.47 -4.24 -15.03
C TYR A 153 12.40 -3.37 -14.20
N SER A 154 11.83 -2.47 -13.44
CA SER A 154 12.53 -1.55 -12.55
C SER A 154 11.78 -1.35 -11.25
N LEU A 155 12.51 -1.34 -10.15
CA LEU A 155 11.98 -1.08 -8.81
C LEU A 155 12.48 0.26 -8.30
N TYR A 156 11.56 1.08 -7.80
CA TYR A 156 11.84 2.42 -7.29
C TYR A 156 11.45 2.53 -5.81
N ASN A 157 12.16 3.39 -5.11
CA ASN A 157 11.69 4.02 -3.88
C ASN A 157 11.35 5.50 -4.15
N ALA A 158 11.04 6.28 -3.08
CA ALA A 158 10.64 7.70 -3.22
C ALA A 158 11.68 8.59 -3.92
N ASN A 159 12.93 8.17 -4.01
CA ASN A 159 14.02 9.06 -4.37
C ASN A 159 14.88 8.55 -5.54
N THR A 160 14.81 7.25 -5.84
CA THR A 160 15.69 6.67 -6.85
C THR A 160 15.19 5.32 -7.36
N GLN A 161 15.71 4.91 -8.50
CA GLN A 161 15.67 3.53 -8.97
C GLN A 161 16.59 2.68 -8.08
N MET A 162 16.01 1.67 -7.42
CA MET A 162 16.76 0.76 -6.54
C MET A 162 17.35 -0.42 -7.29
N HIS A 163 16.61 -0.91 -8.28
CA HIS A 163 16.97 -2.09 -9.04
C HIS A 163 16.38 -2.03 -10.44
N ALA A 164 17.09 -2.58 -11.41
CA ALA A 164 16.59 -2.88 -12.74
C ALA A 164 17.05 -4.28 -13.12
N GLY A 165 16.23 -5.00 -13.87
CA GLY A 165 16.54 -6.35 -14.29
C GLY A 165 15.75 -6.78 -15.51
N GLU A 166 16.07 -7.97 -15.97
CA GLU A 166 15.40 -8.62 -17.08
C GLU A 166 15.02 -10.06 -16.69
N THR A 167 13.88 -10.51 -17.18
CA THR A 167 13.44 -11.91 -17.06
C THR A 167 13.83 -12.71 -18.31
N GLU A 168 13.88 -14.01 -18.18
CA GLU A 168 14.15 -14.89 -19.34
C GLU A 168 12.99 -14.89 -20.36
N TYR A 169 11.77 -14.82 -19.87
CA TYR A 169 10.54 -14.81 -20.66
C TYR A 169 9.75 -13.52 -20.45
N PRO A 170 8.83 -13.17 -21.37
CA PRO A 170 8.02 -11.96 -21.23
C PRO A 170 7.21 -11.91 -19.94
N ILE A 171 7.17 -10.72 -19.34
CA ILE A 171 6.41 -10.46 -18.12
C ILE A 171 4.94 -10.18 -18.50
N THR A 172 4.02 -10.87 -17.85
CA THR A 172 2.57 -10.69 -18.07
C THR A 172 1.88 -9.97 -16.93
N GLY A 173 2.48 -9.97 -15.74
CA GLY A 173 1.95 -9.32 -14.55
C GLY A 173 3.01 -9.20 -13.46
N ALA A 174 2.72 -8.40 -12.44
CA ALA A 174 3.62 -8.23 -11.32
C ALA A 174 2.88 -7.80 -10.05
N ALA A 175 3.48 -8.06 -8.89
CA ALA A 175 3.00 -7.60 -7.59
C ALA A 175 4.17 -7.08 -6.76
N VAL A 176 3.91 -6.10 -5.89
CA VAL A 176 4.89 -5.55 -4.95
C VAL A 176 4.23 -5.27 -3.60
N SER A 177 4.95 -5.54 -2.52
CA SER A 177 4.47 -5.32 -1.15
C SER A 177 5.24 -4.22 -0.42
N ASP A 178 4.69 -3.75 0.69
CA ASP A 178 5.36 -2.78 1.59
C ASP A 178 6.60 -3.36 2.28
N SER A 179 6.74 -4.68 2.31
CA SER A 179 7.94 -5.35 2.81
C SER A 179 9.13 -5.29 1.84
N GLY A 180 8.89 -4.82 0.59
CA GLY A 180 9.88 -4.81 -0.50
C GLY A 180 10.01 -6.14 -1.24
N MET A 181 9.17 -7.11 -0.93
CA MET A 181 9.04 -8.31 -1.75
C MET A 181 8.26 -7.98 -3.02
N TYR A 182 8.68 -8.57 -4.13
CA TYR A 182 7.97 -8.42 -5.40
C TYR A 182 7.96 -9.73 -6.18
N ALA A 183 6.93 -9.89 -6.98
CA ALA A 183 6.72 -11.05 -7.83
C ALA A 183 6.55 -10.61 -9.28
N LEU A 184 7.12 -11.38 -10.21
CA LEU A 184 6.95 -11.21 -11.64
C LEU A 184 6.27 -12.46 -12.20
N ILE A 185 5.16 -12.27 -12.87
CA ILE A 185 4.43 -13.34 -13.56
C ILE A 185 4.99 -13.42 -14.97
N SER A 186 5.40 -14.62 -15.36
CA SER A 186 6.00 -14.89 -16.65
C SER A 186 5.71 -16.34 -17.04
N SER A 187 6.45 -16.90 -17.98
CA SER A 187 6.43 -18.32 -18.31
C SER A 187 7.72 -19.00 -17.88
N ALA A 188 7.82 -20.31 -18.10
CA ALA A 188 9.04 -21.11 -18.00
C ALA A 188 9.06 -22.15 -19.10
N SER A 189 10.23 -22.74 -19.38
CA SER A 189 10.39 -23.73 -20.42
C SER A 189 9.54 -24.99 -20.21
N ASP A 190 9.19 -25.27 -18.95
CA ASP A 190 8.50 -26.49 -18.50
C ASP A 190 7.13 -26.21 -17.84
N ALA A 191 6.61 -24.98 -17.94
CA ALA A 191 5.32 -24.58 -17.40
C ALA A 191 4.68 -23.46 -18.21
N ASN A 192 3.34 -23.41 -18.26
CA ASN A 192 2.62 -22.35 -18.95
C ASN A 192 2.83 -21.00 -18.26
N SER A 193 2.87 -21.00 -16.93
CA SER A 193 3.18 -19.80 -16.15
C SER A 193 4.17 -20.13 -15.03
N ALA A 194 5.01 -19.16 -14.75
CA ALA A 194 5.92 -19.17 -13.61
C ALA A 194 5.88 -17.81 -12.90
N VAL A 195 5.79 -17.82 -11.59
CA VAL A 195 5.85 -16.61 -10.77
C VAL A 195 7.18 -16.59 -10.05
N TYR A 196 8.00 -15.64 -10.40
CA TYR A 196 9.34 -15.42 -9.83
C TYR A 196 9.22 -14.48 -8.65
N LEU A 197 9.44 -14.97 -7.44
CA LEU A 197 9.33 -14.21 -6.22
C LEU A 197 10.71 -13.77 -5.73
N TYR A 198 10.87 -12.47 -5.52
CA TYR A 198 12.10 -11.84 -5.05
C TYR A 198 11.90 -11.21 -3.68
N ASN A 199 12.95 -11.18 -2.88
CA ASN A 199 12.97 -10.47 -1.61
C ASN A 199 13.38 -8.99 -1.79
N ASN A 200 13.38 -8.25 -0.68
CA ASN A 200 13.78 -6.84 -0.63
C ASN A 200 15.29 -6.58 -0.89
N ARG A 201 16.07 -7.65 -1.10
CA ARG A 201 17.48 -7.61 -1.53
C ARG A 201 17.65 -7.97 -2.99
N PHE A 202 16.55 -8.03 -3.73
CA PHE A 202 16.47 -8.39 -5.14
C PHE A 202 16.93 -9.82 -5.45
N ALA A 203 17.04 -10.67 -4.43
CA ALA A 203 17.38 -12.07 -4.60
C ALA A 203 16.13 -12.90 -4.87
N LEU A 204 16.19 -13.77 -5.88
CA LEU A 204 15.14 -14.75 -6.17
C LEU A 204 15.05 -15.74 -5.01
N ILE A 205 13.86 -15.87 -4.40
CA ILE A 205 13.62 -16.74 -3.25
C ILE A 205 12.75 -17.95 -3.60
N ASN A 206 11.89 -17.82 -4.61
CA ASN A 206 11.07 -18.94 -5.07
C ASN A 206 10.60 -18.76 -6.52
N ILE A 207 10.27 -19.88 -7.17
CA ILE A 207 9.61 -19.93 -8.47
C ILE A 207 8.40 -20.85 -8.34
N TYR A 208 7.19 -20.30 -8.49
CA TYR A 208 5.96 -21.05 -8.49
C TYR A 208 5.57 -21.38 -9.93
N LYS A 209 5.69 -22.63 -10.32
CA LYS A 209 5.34 -23.11 -11.67
C LYS A 209 3.90 -23.63 -11.70
N LYS A 210 3.13 -23.23 -12.71
CA LYS A 210 1.74 -23.59 -12.92
C LYS A 210 1.50 -24.12 -14.32
N GLY A 211 0.71 -25.20 -14.40
CA GLY A 211 0.22 -25.75 -15.68
C GLY A 211 -0.91 -24.89 -16.29
N GLY A 212 -1.61 -24.10 -15.48
CA GLY A 212 -2.55 -23.08 -15.93
C GLY A 212 -1.88 -21.72 -16.14
N ASN A 213 -2.65 -20.73 -16.61
CA ASN A 213 -2.17 -19.36 -16.77
C ASN A 213 -2.41 -18.57 -15.48
N VAL A 214 -1.35 -18.05 -14.86
CA VAL A 214 -1.44 -17.12 -13.75
C VAL A 214 -1.78 -15.76 -14.34
N LEU A 215 -2.93 -15.23 -13.96
CA LEU A 215 -3.44 -13.94 -14.46
C LEU A 215 -3.08 -12.79 -13.53
N ASP A 216 -3.01 -13.06 -12.22
CA ASP A 216 -2.65 -12.06 -11.24
C ASP A 216 -1.99 -12.71 -10.01
N ALA A 217 -1.27 -11.89 -9.25
CA ALA A 217 -0.64 -12.27 -8.01
C ALA A 217 -0.74 -11.13 -7.00
N ALA A 218 -0.91 -11.47 -5.74
CA ALA A 218 -0.88 -10.51 -4.63
C ALA A 218 0.11 -10.94 -3.56
N ILE A 219 0.79 -9.98 -2.94
CA ILE A 219 1.67 -10.22 -1.81
C ILE A 219 1.12 -9.43 -0.62
N SER A 220 0.93 -10.10 0.53
CA SER A 220 0.47 -9.40 1.74
C SER A 220 1.45 -8.28 2.13
N SER A 221 0.92 -7.20 2.71
CA SER A 221 1.71 -6.01 3.07
C SER A 221 2.92 -6.34 3.95
N ASP A 222 2.79 -7.34 4.84
CA ASP A 222 3.88 -7.84 5.70
C ASP A 222 4.85 -8.81 4.99
N GLY A 223 4.58 -9.17 3.74
CA GLY A 223 5.38 -10.11 2.93
C GLY A 223 5.31 -11.56 3.38
N ARG A 224 4.37 -11.94 4.26
CA ARG A 224 4.28 -13.32 4.79
C ARG A 224 3.47 -14.26 3.94
N ARG A 225 2.71 -13.75 2.99
CA ARG A 225 1.85 -14.53 2.10
C ARG A 225 1.93 -14.02 0.68
N ILE A 226 1.81 -14.97 -0.24
CA ILE A 226 1.59 -14.69 -1.65
C ILE A 226 0.37 -15.49 -2.12
N ALA A 227 -0.46 -14.84 -2.92
CA ALA A 227 -1.59 -15.45 -3.60
C ALA A 227 -1.35 -15.43 -5.11
N LEU A 228 -1.70 -16.51 -5.80
CA LEU A 228 -1.65 -16.63 -7.25
C LEU A 228 -3.03 -16.98 -7.77
N LEU A 229 -3.56 -16.12 -8.63
CA LEU A 229 -4.85 -16.33 -9.31
C LEU A 229 -4.58 -17.03 -10.65
N THR A 230 -4.99 -18.28 -10.76
CA THR A 230 -4.67 -19.14 -11.90
C THR A 230 -5.94 -19.55 -12.65
N VAL A 231 -5.92 -19.45 -13.96
CA VAL A 231 -6.97 -19.95 -14.84
C VAL A 231 -6.49 -21.22 -15.54
N THR A 232 -7.31 -22.26 -15.47
CA THR A 232 -7.03 -23.55 -16.08
C THR A 232 -8.19 -23.97 -16.98
N PRO A 233 -7.94 -24.36 -18.23
CA PRO A 233 -8.95 -24.94 -19.10
C PRO A 233 -9.46 -26.28 -18.51
N ASN A 234 -10.76 -26.52 -18.65
CA ASN A 234 -11.40 -27.77 -18.29
C ASN A 234 -12.40 -28.22 -19.37
N ALA A 235 -12.99 -29.39 -19.23
CA ALA A 235 -13.91 -29.93 -20.21
C ALA A 235 -15.19 -29.09 -20.46
N GLY A 236 -15.54 -28.19 -19.52
CA GLY A 236 -16.70 -27.33 -19.60
C GLY A 236 -16.39 -25.85 -19.87
N GLY A 237 -15.12 -25.52 -20.13
CA GLY A 237 -14.67 -24.14 -20.33
C GLY A 237 -13.39 -23.83 -19.57
N VAL A 238 -13.45 -22.90 -18.62
CA VAL A 238 -12.30 -22.53 -17.76
C VAL A 238 -12.70 -22.54 -16.29
N SER A 239 -11.74 -22.75 -15.42
CA SER A 239 -11.91 -22.59 -13.98
C SER A 239 -10.81 -21.71 -13.40
N THR A 240 -11.17 -20.89 -12.45
CA THR A 240 -10.24 -20.07 -11.68
C THR A 240 -9.96 -20.70 -10.33
N SER A 241 -8.68 -20.86 -10.02
CA SER A 241 -8.19 -21.27 -8.70
C SER A 241 -7.30 -20.22 -8.07
N VAL A 242 -7.27 -20.20 -6.75
CA VAL A 242 -6.31 -19.41 -5.97
C VAL A 242 -5.39 -20.35 -5.21
N MET A 243 -4.10 -20.18 -5.41
CA MET A 243 -3.07 -20.78 -4.55
C MET A 243 -2.61 -19.74 -3.55
N LEU A 244 -2.61 -20.11 -2.27
CA LEU A 244 -2.01 -19.32 -1.19
C LEU A 244 -0.74 -20.02 -0.69
N ALA A 245 0.36 -19.29 -0.55
CA ALA A 245 1.64 -19.83 -0.08
C ALA A 245 2.35 -18.86 0.85
N GLU A 246 3.30 -19.39 1.64
CA GLU A 246 4.28 -18.60 2.37
C GLU A 246 5.53 -18.40 1.51
N PRO A 247 6.03 -17.17 1.33
CA PRO A 247 7.29 -16.90 0.68
C PRO A 247 8.44 -17.72 1.26
N GLY A 248 9.27 -18.30 0.39
CA GLY A 248 10.39 -19.14 0.80
C GLY A 248 10.04 -20.56 1.25
N LYS A 249 8.77 -20.90 1.42
CA LYS A 249 8.32 -22.28 1.56
C LYS A 249 7.86 -22.80 0.21
N GLY A 250 8.41 -23.92 -0.24
CA GLY A 250 8.10 -24.52 -1.55
C GLY A 250 6.69 -25.12 -1.66
N THR A 251 5.91 -25.11 -0.57
CA THR A 251 4.59 -25.73 -0.49
C THR A 251 3.49 -24.69 -0.36
N ALA A 252 2.38 -24.91 -1.06
CA ALA A 252 1.17 -24.11 -0.88
C ALA A 252 0.55 -24.37 0.51
N ILE A 253 -0.02 -23.30 1.10
CA ILE A 253 -0.89 -23.42 2.28
C ILE A 253 -2.21 -24.06 1.85
N ALA A 254 -2.78 -23.55 0.75
CA ALA A 254 -4.02 -24.01 0.17
C ALA A 254 -4.04 -23.71 -1.34
N GLU A 255 -4.79 -24.52 -2.07
CA GLU A 255 -5.16 -24.23 -3.45
C GLU A 255 -6.63 -24.63 -3.66
N ASN A 256 -7.47 -23.65 -3.95
CA ASN A 256 -8.91 -23.84 -4.06
C ASN A 256 -9.44 -23.30 -5.38
N VAL A 257 -10.34 -24.05 -6.00
CA VAL A 257 -11.13 -23.56 -7.14
C VAL A 257 -12.21 -22.61 -6.61
N ILE A 258 -12.25 -21.37 -7.15
CA ILE A 258 -13.20 -20.34 -6.75
C ILE A 258 -14.47 -20.40 -7.58
N ALA A 259 -14.33 -20.42 -8.92
CA ALA A 259 -15.45 -20.31 -9.82
C ALA A 259 -15.12 -20.94 -11.20
N PRO A 260 -16.14 -21.45 -11.93
CA PRO A 260 -16.00 -21.84 -13.33
C PRO A 260 -16.04 -20.62 -14.25
N SER A 261 -15.12 -19.69 -14.09
CA SER A 261 -15.03 -18.41 -14.79
C SER A 261 -13.60 -17.93 -14.88
N VAL A 262 -13.36 -16.83 -15.59
CA VAL A 262 -12.03 -16.22 -15.73
C VAL A 262 -11.71 -15.36 -14.52
N GLY A 263 -10.58 -15.61 -13.86
CA GLY A 263 -10.02 -14.74 -12.83
C GLY A 263 -9.57 -13.41 -13.46
N LEU A 264 -9.72 -12.32 -12.74
CA LEU A 264 -9.35 -10.99 -13.21
C LEU A 264 -8.26 -10.36 -12.35
N GLN A 265 -8.47 -10.31 -11.04
CA GLN A 265 -7.57 -9.65 -10.09
C GLN A 265 -7.69 -10.27 -8.70
N CYS A 266 -6.64 -10.18 -7.90
CA CYS A 266 -6.68 -10.52 -6.47
C CYS A 266 -5.87 -9.53 -5.64
N GLU A 267 -6.28 -9.33 -4.37
CA GLU A 267 -5.61 -8.40 -3.46
C GLU A 267 -5.79 -8.82 -2.00
N PHE A 268 -4.81 -8.56 -1.16
CA PHE A 268 -4.92 -8.76 0.28
C PHE A 268 -5.57 -7.54 0.95
N THR A 269 -6.60 -7.77 1.74
CA THR A 269 -7.23 -6.73 2.55
C THR A 269 -6.43 -6.47 3.83
N SER A 270 -6.61 -5.30 4.43
CA SER A 270 -6.01 -4.95 5.73
C SER A 270 -6.51 -5.82 6.89
N ALA A 271 -7.59 -6.59 6.70
CA ALA A 271 -8.07 -7.61 7.63
C ALA A 271 -7.33 -8.96 7.48
N GLY A 272 -6.35 -9.05 6.57
CA GLY A 272 -5.58 -10.27 6.29
C GLY A 272 -6.35 -11.32 5.50
N LYS A 273 -7.46 -10.94 4.87
CA LYS A 273 -8.20 -11.78 3.91
C LYS A 273 -7.70 -11.54 2.50
N LEU A 274 -7.91 -12.49 1.63
CA LEU A 274 -7.71 -12.34 0.20
C LEU A 274 -9.05 -12.12 -0.49
N VAL A 275 -9.15 -11.06 -1.28
CA VAL A 275 -10.26 -10.86 -2.21
C VAL A 275 -9.81 -11.29 -3.61
N ALA A 276 -10.63 -12.05 -4.30
CA ALA A 276 -10.39 -12.49 -5.66
C ALA A 276 -11.61 -12.19 -6.53
N LEU A 277 -11.38 -11.41 -7.57
CA LEU A 277 -12.37 -11.05 -8.57
C LEU A 277 -12.30 -12.02 -9.73
N THR A 278 -13.46 -12.46 -10.16
CA THR A 278 -13.63 -13.24 -11.40
C THR A 278 -14.64 -12.56 -12.31
N SER A 279 -14.75 -13.03 -13.54
CA SER A 279 -15.77 -12.52 -14.47
C SER A 279 -17.22 -12.82 -14.02
N SER A 280 -17.42 -13.76 -13.09
CA SER A 280 -18.73 -14.14 -12.57
C SER A 280 -19.02 -13.70 -11.14
N GLY A 281 -18.02 -13.26 -10.37
CA GLY A 281 -18.23 -12.92 -8.97
C GLY A 281 -16.99 -12.50 -8.22
N VAL A 282 -17.18 -12.18 -6.95
CA VAL A 282 -16.13 -11.84 -5.98
C VAL A 282 -16.08 -12.89 -4.87
N ALA A 283 -14.91 -13.45 -4.64
CA ALA A 283 -14.64 -14.38 -3.54
C ALA A 283 -13.82 -13.69 -2.45
N TYR A 284 -14.13 -13.99 -1.19
CA TYR A 284 -13.30 -13.67 -0.05
C TYR A 284 -12.78 -14.96 0.58
N LEU A 285 -11.46 -15.01 0.74
CA LEU A 285 -10.78 -16.14 1.33
C LEU A 285 -10.15 -15.74 2.65
N SER A 286 -10.19 -16.64 3.61
CA SER A 286 -9.51 -16.48 4.89
C SER A 286 -7.99 -16.57 4.75
N ALA A 287 -7.32 -16.25 5.83
CA ALA A 287 -5.88 -16.30 5.95
C ALA A 287 -5.25 -17.69 5.69
N ASN A 288 -6.03 -18.77 5.82
CA ASN A 288 -5.62 -20.15 5.53
C ASN A 288 -6.13 -20.65 4.17
N GLY A 289 -6.69 -19.75 3.35
CA GLY A 289 -7.13 -20.03 1.99
C GLY A 289 -8.55 -20.60 1.87
N ALA A 290 -9.29 -20.79 2.96
CA ALA A 290 -10.68 -21.26 2.87
C ALA A 290 -11.57 -20.14 2.28
N ILE A 291 -12.44 -20.50 1.33
CA ILE A 291 -13.44 -19.59 0.77
C ILE A 291 -14.49 -19.33 1.85
N GLU A 292 -14.62 -18.08 2.29
CA GLU A 292 -15.60 -17.68 3.31
C GLU A 292 -16.90 -17.17 2.70
N SER A 293 -16.80 -16.50 1.57
CA SER A 293 -17.97 -15.99 0.82
C SER A 293 -17.68 -15.90 -0.68
N PHE A 294 -18.73 -16.05 -1.46
CA PHE A 294 -18.72 -15.78 -2.90
C PHE A 294 -20.00 -15.01 -3.25
N TYR A 295 -19.79 -13.85 -3.86
CA TYR A 295 -20.89 -13.04 -4.40
C TYR A 295 -20.98 -13.25 -5.91
N ASP A 296 -22.05 -13.87 -6.39
CA ASP A 296 -22.31 -14.12 -7.80
C ASP A 296 -22.89 -12.88 -8.47
N PHE A 297 -22.39 -12.52 -9.64
CA PHE A 297 -22.90 -11.38 -10.43
C PHE A 297 -24.20 -11.70 -11.16
N GLU A 298 -24.66 -12.95 -11.12
CA GLU A 298 -25.91 -13.40 -11.77
C GLU A 298 -25.96 -13.04 -13.26
N GLY A 299 -24.84 -13.18 -13.95
CA GLY A 299 -24.72 -12.86 -15.38
C GLY A 299 -24.58 -11.37 -15.70
N LYS A 300 -24.51 -10.48 -14.70
CA LYS A 300 -24.20 -9.07 -14.90
C LYS A 300 -22.71 -8.89 -15.24
N ILE A 301 -22.40 -7.85 -15.98
CA ILE A 301 -21.06 -7.60 -16.53
C ILE A 301 -20.34 -6.57 -15.65
N PRO A 302 -19.16 -6.89 -15.10
CA PRO A 302 -18.33 -5.90 -14.41
C PRO A 302 -17.86 -4.81 -15.38
N SER A 303 -18.08 -3.54 -15.03
CA SER A 303 -17.76 -2.37 -15.85
C SER A 303 -16.72 -1.44 -15.20
N GLY A 304 -16.58 -1.50 -13.89
CA GLY A 304 -15.56 -0.80 -13.13
C GLY A 304 -15.27 -1.59 -11.86
N VAL A 305 -14.00 -1.70 -11.50
CA VAL A 305 -13.58 -2.48 -10.34
C VAL A 305 -12.38 -1.83 -9.69
N GLU A 306 -12.39 -1.79 -8.37
CA GLU A 306 -11.19 -1.54 -7.58
C GLU A 306 -11.09 -2.59 -6.47
N LEU A 307 -9.94 -3.27 -6.40
CA LEU A 307 -9.54 -4.05 -5.24
C LEU A 307 -8.49 -3.26 -4.45
N SER A 308 -8.66 -3.20 -3.16
CA SER A 308 -7.76 -2.45 -2.28
C SER A 308 -7.67 -3.09 -0.90
N PRO A 309 -6.70 -2.69 -0.07
CA PRO A 309 -6.65 -3.11 1.33
C PRO A 309 -7.91 -2.78 2.14
N ASN A 310 -8.74 -1.85 1.67
CA ASN A 310 -10.00 -1.46 2.34
C ASN A 310 -11.18 -2.38 1.97
N GLY A 311 -11.06 -3.16 0.90
CA GLY A 311 -12.10 -4.03 0.39
C GLY A 311 -12.19 -4.00 -1.13
N ALA A 312 -13.37 -4.19 -1.67
CA ALA A 312 -13.62 -4.21 -3.11
C ALA A 312 -14.81 -3.34 -3.49
N VAL A 313 -14.69 -2.66 -4.63
CA VAL A 313 -15.80 -2.01 -5.31
C VAL A 313 -16.02 -2.67 -6.66
N VAL A 314 -17.25 -2.99 -6.97
CA VAL A 314 -17.60 -3.55 -8.26
C VAL A 314 -18.81 -2.80 -8.82
N CYS A 315 -18.64 -2.26 -10.01
CA CYS A 315 -19.75 -1.70 -10.80
C CYS A 315 -20.21 -2.75 -11.80
N LEU A 316 -21.49 -3.09 -11.75
CA LEU A 316 -22.09 -4.10 -12.61
C LEU A 316 -23.07 -3.46 -13.57
N LYS A 317 -23.02 -3.83 -14.84
CA LYS A 317 -24.04 -3.52 -15.85
C LYS A 317 -24.92 -4.73 -16.08
N LYS A 318 -26.23 -4.48 -16.26
CA LYS A 318 -27.17 -5.54 -16.62
C LYS A 318 -26.89 -6.09 -18.02
N SER A 319 -26.41 -5.25 -18.91
CA SER A 319 -26.00 -5.59 -20.28
C SER A 319 -24.99 -4.57 -20.79
N ALA A 320 -24.26 -4.88 -21.86
CA ALA A 320 -23.25 -4.00 -22.46
C ALA A 320 -23.79 -2.62 -22.88
N ILE A 321 -25.09 -2.53 -23.22
CA ILE A 321 -25.77 -1.28 -23.64
C ILE A 321 -26.46 -0.55 -22.49
N SER A 322 -26.40 -1.08 -21.26
CA SER A 322 -27.03 -0.43 -20.10
C SER A 322 -26.21 0.79 -19.66
N GLU A 323 -26.87 1.94 -19.55
CA GLU A 323 -26.25 3.14 -18.95
C GLU A 323 -26.23 3.08 -17.43
N LYS A 324 -27.17 2.33 -16.83
CA LYS A 324 -27.26 2.17 -15.38
C LYS A 324 -26.25 1.17 -14.87
N ASN A 325 -25.59 1.53 -13.78
CA ASN A 325 -24.67 0.63 -13.05
C ASN A 325 -25.26 0.31 -11.68
N ILE A 326 -25.00 -0.91 -11.21
CA ILE A 326 -25.16 -1.30 -9.83
C ILE A 326 -23.79 -1.20 -9.19
N ILE A 327 -23.66 -0.36 -8.17
CA ILE A 327 -22.40 -0.24 -7.41
C ILE A 327 -22.52 -1.09 -6.16
N ILE A 328 -21.59 -2.02 -5.98
CA ILE A 328 -21.51 -2.87 -4.81
C ILE A 328 -20.16 -2.65 -4.14
N ILE A 329 -20.19 -2.36 -2.85
CA ILE A 329 -18.98 -2.17 -2.06
C ILE A 329 -18.92 -3.24 -0.98
N PHE A 330 -17.80 -3.93 -0.94
CA PHE A 330 -17.44 -4.88 0.11
C PHE A 330 -16.40 -4.26 1.02
N ASP A 331 -16.57 -4.38 2.31
CA ASP A 331 -15.56 -3.99 3.28
C ASP A 331 -14.36 -4.98 3.26
N LYS A 332 -13.34 -4.66 4.04
CA LYS A 332 -12.14 -5.49 4.21
C LYS A 332 -12.41 -6.90 4.75
N ALA A 333 -13.58 -7.15 5.32
CA ALA A 333 -14.00 -8.45 5.83
C ALA A 333 -14.87 -9.23 4.82
N GLY A 334 -15.24 -8.62 3.69
CA GLY A 334 -16.10 -9.22 2.66
C GLY A 334 -17.59 -9.06 2.90
N LYS A 335 -17.98 -8.13 3.79
CA LYS A 335 -19.38 -7.78 4.01
C LYS A 335 -19.79 -6.68 3.03
N ILE A 336 -20.96 -6.80 2.42
CA ILE A 336 -21.54 -5.74 1.61
C ILE A 336 -21.93 -4.58 2.52
N VAL A 337 -21.35 -3.41 2.26
CA VAL A 337 -21.62 -2.16 2.99
C VAL A 337 -22.44 -1.17 2.16
N TYR A 338 -22.48 -1.36 0.84
CA TYR A 338 -23.27 -0.55 -0.07
C TYR A 338 -23.70 -1.40 -1.27
N ASN A 339 -24.95 -1.21 -1.71
CA ASN A 339 -25.49 -1.84 -2.92
C ASN A 339 -26.64 -0.98 -3.43
N ASP A 340 -26.38 -0.19 -4.48
CA ASP A 340 -27.39 0.70 -5.06
C ASP A 340 -27.15 0.91 -6.55
N VAL A 341 -28.16 1.46 -7.22
CA VAL A 341 -28.17 1.71 -8.66
C VAL A 341 -27.88 3.18 -8.93
N THR A 342 -26.80 3.46 -9.65
CA THR A 342 -26.57 4.80 -10.22
C THR A 342 -27.24 4.92 -11.60
N PRO A 343 -27.93 6.04 -11.89
CA PRO A 343 -28.60 6.25 -13.19
C PRO A 343 -27.61 6.48 -14.34
N GLN A 344 -26.36 6.85 -14.03
CA GLN A 344 -25.35 7.21 -15.00
C GLN A 344 -24.32 6.09 -15.22
N SER A 345 -23.69 6.09 -16.39
CA SER A 345 -22.59 5.18 -16.68
C SER A 345 -21.36 5.59 -15.88
N VAL A 346 -20.88 4.68 -15.05
CA VAL A 346 -19.63 4.84 -14.29
C VAL A 346 -18.47 4.49 -15.20
N ILE A 347 -17.47 5.38 -15.24
CA ILE A 347 -16.26 5.24 -16.05
C ILE A 347 -15.16 4.54 -15.23
N ASP A 348 -14.91 5.04 -14.02
CA ASP A 348 -13.94 4.49 -13.09
C ASP A 348 -14.37 4.73 -11.64
N VAL A 349 -13.83 3.95 -10.71
CA VAL A 349 -14.18 3.96 -9.29
C VAL A 349 -12.93 3.91 -8.41
N ALA A 350 -13.03 4.55 -7.25
CA ALA A 350 -12.01 4.47 -6.21
C ALA A 350 -12.65 4.52 -4.82
N TYR A 351 -12.18 3.67 -3.91
CA TYR A 351 -12.76 3.51 -2.57
C TYR A 351 -11.72 3.69 -1.48
N ARG A 352 -12.01 4.58 -0.53
CA ARG A 352 -11.12 4.87 0.57
C ARG A 352 -11.91 5.25 1.83
N GLU A 353 -11.63 4.63 2.97
CA GLU A 353 -12.12 5.06 4.30
C GLU A 353 -13.64 5.35 4.39
N ASN A 354 -14.48 4.47 3.83
CA ASN A 354 -15.94 4.63 3.74
C ASN A 354 -16.43 5.71 2.76
N VAL A 355 -15.56 6.23 1.89
CA VAL A 355 -15.94 7.14 0.81
C VAL A 355 -15.72 6.46 -0.53
N LEU A 356 -16.75 6.48 -1.36
CA LEU A 356 -16.68 6.07 -2.75
C LEU A 356 -16.50 7.31 -3.63
N PHE A 357 -15.48 7.28 -4.46
CA PHE A 357 -15.34 8.20 -5.59
C PHE A 357 -15.64 7.45 -6.87
N TYR A 358 -16.34 8.10 -7.78
CA TYR A 358 -16.57 7.55 -9.11
C TYR A 358 -16.70 8.65 -10.15
N THR A 359 -16.26 8.36 -11.36
CA THR A 359 -16.37 9.28 -12.49
C THR A 359 -17.53 8.90 -13.39
N THR A 360 -18.21 9.93 -13.88
CA THR A 360 -19.23 9.87 -14.92
C THR A 360 -18.85 10.85 -16.02
N TYR A 361 -19.66 10.94 -17.07
CA TYR A 361 -19.47 11.97 -18.10
C TYR A 361 -19.73 13.41 -17.61
N GLU A 362 -20.40 13.57 -16.46
CA GLU A 362 -20.68 14.89 -15.88
C GLU A 362 -19.55 15.38 -14.97
N GLY A 363 -18.76 14.48 -14.40
CA GLY A 363 -17.69 14.85 -13.50
C GLY A 363 -17.29 13.76 -12.51
N VAL A 364 -16.70 14.20 -11.40
CA VAL A 364 -16.25 13.37 -10.30
C VAL A 364 -17.27 13.42 -9.16
N ASN A 365 -17.74 12.27 -8.76
CA ASN A 365 -18.70 12.10 -7.66
C ASN A 365 -17.97 11.59 -6.42
N ARG A 366 -18.33 12.12 -5.25
CA ARG A 366 -17.96 11.66 -3.93
C ARG A 366 -19.22 11.24 -3.16
N LEU A 367 -19.29 9.99 -2.77
CA LEU A 367 -20.35 9.46 -1.93
C LEU A 367 -19.77 9.03 -0.58
N ASP A 368 -20.24 9.68 0.47
CA ASP A 368 -19.93 9.29 1.84
C ASP A 368 -20.93 8.20 2.30
N LEU A 369 -20.42 7.02 2.62
CA LEU A 369 -21.28 5.87 2.96
C LEU A 369 -21.88 5.95 4.36
N GLN A 370 -21.35 6.83 5.23
CA GLN A 370 -21.89 7.00 6.59
C GLN A 370 -23.04 8.01 6.62
N SER A 371 -22.86 9.16 5.96
CA SER A 371 -23.86 10.21 5.88
C SER A 371 -24.87 10.00 4.74
N GLY A 372 -24.50 9.26 3.70
CA GLY A 372 -25.24 9.15 2.45
C GLY A 372 -25.14 10.41 1.58
N GLU A 373 -24.26 11.33 1.91
CA GLU A 373 -24.07 12.57 1.16
C GLU A 373 -23.37 12.31 -0.16
N LEU A 374 -23.97 12.77 -1.24
CA LEU A 374 -23.42 12.72 -2.59
C LEU A 374 -23.07 14.14 -3.06
N VAL A 375 -21.81 14.35 -3.40
CA VAL A 375 -21.30 15.62 -3.94
C VAL A 375 -20.75 15.36 -5.34
N LEU A 376 -21.19 16.16 -6.31
CA LEU A 376 -20.69 16.16 -7.69
C LEU A 376 -19.82 17.40 -7.92
N GLU A 377 -18.61 17.19 -8.36
CA GLU A 377 -17.76 18.23 -8.94
C GLU A 377 -17.79 18.08 -10.46
N GLU A 378 -18.46 19.04 -11.12
CA GLU A 378 -18.59 19.07 -12.58
C GLU A 378 -17.24 19.26 -13.25
N TYR A 379 -16.87 18.36 -14.15
CA TYR A 379 -15.60 18.41 -14.85
C TYR A 379 -15.67 17.70 -16.21
N THR A 380 -15.25 18.41 -17.25
CA THR A 380 -15.29 17.95 -18.65
C THR A 380 -13.89 17.58 -19.15
N MET A 381 -13.22 16.63 -18.54
CA MET A 381 -11.93 16.17 -18.99
C MET A 381 -11.96 14.69 -19.43
N ASP A 382 -11.12 14.36 -20.39
CA ASP A 382 -10.83 12.99 -20.83
C ASP A 382 -10.01 12.23 -19.77
N GLY A 383 -10.49 12.21 -18.52
CA GLY A 383 -9.87 11.48 -17.41
C GLY A 383 -10.19 10.00 -17.53
N LYS A 384 -9.13 9.16 -17.47
CA LYS A 384 -9.25 7.71 -17.68
C LYS A 384 -9.09 6.91 -16.40
N VAL A 385 -8.37 7.43 -15.41
CA VAL A 385 -8.05 6.70 -14.17
C VAL A 385 -8.30 7.59 -12.97
N LEU A 386 -9.06 7.08 -12.02
CA LEU A 386 -9.41 7.71 -10.76
C LEU A 386 -8.61 7.06 -9.63
N LEU A 387 -7.90 7.86 -8.85
CA LEU A 387 -7.06 7.38 -7.75
C LEU A 387 -7.42 8.09 -6.45
N ALA A 388 -8.02 7.40 -5.49
CA ALA A 388 -8.39 7.98 -4.20
C ALA A 388 -7.16 8.13 -3.29
N VAL A 389 -6.78 9.36 -2.97
CA VAL A 389 -5.67 9.68 -2.08
C VAL A 389 -6.06 9.49 -0.62
N ASN A 390 -7.22 10.03 -0.23
CA ASN A 390 -7.83 9.90 1.10
C ASN A 390 -9.36 10.03 0.99
N ASP A 391 -10.08 10.24 2.10
CA ASP A 391 -11.54 10.40 2.16
C ASP A 391 -12.07 11.71 1.56
N LYS A 392 -11.20 12.68 1.27
CA LYS A 392 -11.56 14.02 0.75
C LYS A 392 -10.92 14.35 -0.60
N GLU A 393 -9.87 13.64 -0.95
CA GLU A 393 -9.05 13.96 -2.12
C GLU A 393 -8.94 12.80 -3.08
N VAL A 394 -9.12 13.11 -4.35
CA VAL A 394 -8.99 12.15 -5.45
C VAL A 394 -8.24 12.78 -6.61
N LEU A 395 -7.46 11.98 -7.30
CA LEU A 395 -6.76 12.32 -8.53
C LEU A 395 -7.52 11.76 -9.72
N LEU A 396 -7.79 12.61 -10.70
CA LEU A 396 -8.27 12.20 -12.02
C LEU A 396 -7.12 12.33 -13.02
N CYS A 397 -6.61 11.20 -13.51
CA CYS A 397 -5.48 11.13 -14.42
C CYS A 397 -5.95 11.09 -15.87
N SER A 398 -5.33 11.91 -16.71
CA SER A 398 -5.50 11.96 -18.19
C SER A 398 -4.13 11.79 -18.86
N PRO A 399 -4.05 11.66 -20.18
CA PRO A 399 -2.76 11.47 -20.85
C PRO A 399 -1.74 12.60 -20.66
N GLN A 400 -2.17 13.81 -20.29
CA GLN A 400 -1.28 14.99 -20.21
C GLN A 400 -1.10 15.52 -18.79
N LYS A 401 -2.09 15.29 -17.94
CA LYS A 401 -2.11 15.85 -16.60
C LYS A 401 -3.00 15.03 -15.65
N ALA A 402 -2.69 15.07 -14.37
CA ALA A 402 -3.60 14.66 -13.31
C ALA A 402 -4.14 15.89 -12.59
N VAL A 403 -5.43 15.87 -12.27
CA VAL A 403 -6.11 16.94 -11.55
C VAL A 403 -6.53 16.44 -10.18
N TYR A 404 -6.21 17.22 -9.15
CA TYR A 404 -6.65 16.98 -7.78
C TYR A 404 -8.05 17.58 -7.57
N PHE A 405 -8.96 16.76 -7.07
CA PHE A 405 -10.25 17.20 -6.58
C PHE A 405 -10.26 17.09 -5.06
N THR A 406 -10.56 18.21 -4.39
CA THR A 406 -10.68 18.26 -2.95
C THR A 406 -12.12 18.60 -2.57
N PHE A 407 -12.80 17.65 -1.98
CA PHE A 407 -14.18 17.83 -1.52
C PHE A 407 -14.18 18.44 -0.12
N ARG A 408 -14.78 19.61 -0.01
CA ARG A 408 -14.98 20.29 1.28
C ARG A 408 -16.25 19.74 1.92
N THR A 409 -16.10 19.06 3.05
CA THR A 409 -17.21 18.62 3.92
C THR A 409 -17.44 19.64 5.04
#